data_d487ebb7d03757677a104d3c76a588c3
#
_entry.id   d487ebb7d03757677a104d3c76a588c3
#
_cell.length_a   1.000
_cell.length_b   1.000
_cell.length_c   1.000
_cell.angle_alpha   90.00
_cell.angle_beta   90.00
_cell.angle_gamma   90.00
#
_symmetry.space_group_name_H-M   'P 1'
#
loop_
_entity.id
_entity.type
_entity.pdbx_description
1 polymer ?
#
loop_
_entity_poly.entity_id
_entity_poly.type
_entity_poly.pdbx_seq_one_letter_code
_entity_poly.pdbx_strand_id
1 'polypeptide(L)'
;TYPCPYPLSPVAIDRHYFAVVHCGDGDGWDYNRPVMGSVLIHQGRVYLIDAGPNIHYSLDALGIGKKEVAGIFHTHCHDDHFAGLTNLMQCDRPLQYFATPLVRASVTRKFCALLSISESEFARYFDIRDLAEGEWNDVMGLEVRPSLSPHPVETTVFHFRVLWEGGYRTYSHLADIASFTVLDSMSTTDT
;
A
#
# COMPACT_ATOMS: atom_id res chain seq x y z
N THR A 1 15.29 -15.34 -13.21
CA THR A 1 14.04 -15.16 -12.45
C THR A 1 13.83 -16.34 -11.53
N TYR A 2 13.59 -16.10 -10.27
CA TYR A 2 13.21 -17.16 -9.35
C TYR A 2 11.75 -17.54 -9.63
N PRO A 3 11.39 -18.82 -9.56
CA PRO A 3 9.99 -19.24 -9.72
C PRO A 3 9.12 -18.66 -8.59
N CYS A 4 7.86 -18.40 -8.89
CA CYS A 4 6.90 -18.02 -7.87
C CYS A 4 6.77 -19.17 -6.84
N PRO A 5 6.87 -18.90 -5.54
CA PRO A 5 6.85 -19.95 -4.51
C PRO A 5 5.48 -20.62 -4.34
N TYR A 6 4.41 -20.01 -4.86
CA TYR A 6 3.04 -20.50 -4.80
C TYR A 6 2.36 -20.36 -6.17
N PRO A 7 1.37 -21.20 -6.49
CA PRO A 7 0.68 -21.12 -7.75
C PRO A 7 -0.21 -19.87 -7.81
N LEU A 8 -0.08 -19.09 -8.88
CA LEU A 8 -0.99 -18.00 -9.22
C LEU A 8 -1.58 -18.29 -10.60
N SER A 9 -2.90 -18.28 -10.71
CA SER A 9 -3.58 -18.36 -11.99
C SER A 9 -3.83 -16.95 -12.53
N PRO A 10 -3.70 -16.74 -13.85
CA PRO A 10 -4.08 -15.47 -14.44
C PRO A 10 -5.55 -15.14 -14.19
N VAL A 11 -5.81 -13.92 -13.75
CA VAL A 11 -7.15 -13.38 -13.50
C VAL A 11 -7.31 -12.10 -14.29
N ALA A 12 -8.31 -12.05 -15.17
CA ALA A 12 -8.66 -10.80 -15.83
C ALA A 12 -9.39 -9.89 -14.83
N ILE A 13 -8.91 -8.67 -14.68
CA ILE A 13 -9.56 -7.65 -13.86
C ILE A 13 -10.07 -6.52 -14.72
N ASP A 14 -11.29 -6.05 -14.43
CA ASP A 14 -11.85 -4.88 -15.08
C ASP A 14 -11.38 -3.60 -14.39
N ARG A 15 -11.13 -2.57 -15.18
CA ARG A 15 -10.72 -1.24 -14.70
C ARG A 15 -11.97 -0.44 -14.31
N HIS A 16 -12.61 -0.85 -13.20
CA HIS A 16 -13.80 -0.18 -12.68
C HIS A 16 -13.53 1.26 -12.22
N TYR A 17 -14.60 2.03 -12.02
CA TYR A 17 -14.51 3.36 -11.43
C TYR A 17 -13.91 3.32 -10.00
N PHE A 18 -14.34 2.35 -9.19
CA PHE A 18 -13.76 2.08 -7.87
C PHE A 18 -13.83 0.59 -7.57
N ALA A 19 -12.68 -0.04 -7.36
CA ALA A 19 -12.59 -1.45 -7.01
C ALA A 19 -11.34 -1.72 -6.18
N VAL A 20 -11.38 -2.80 -5.40
CA VAL A 20 -10.23 -3.33 -4.66
C VAL A 20 -10.09 -4.80 -4.97
N VAL A 21 -8.87 -5.22 -5.29
CA VAL A 21 -8.51 -6.63 -5.52
C VAL A 21 -7.45 -7.00 -4.48
N HIS A 22 -7.76 -7.92 -3.60
CA HIS A 22 -6.79 -8.45 -2.65
C HIS A 22 -5.82 -9.39 -3.35
N CYS A 23 -4.53 -9.16 -3.16
CA CYS A 23 -3.46 -9.96 -3.78
C CYS A 23 -3.10 -11.19 -2.95
N GLY A 24 -3.39 -11.18 -1.66
CA GLY A 24 -3.10 -12.27 -0.73
C GLY A 24 -3.61 -11.96 0.67
N ASP A 25 -3.54 -12.97 1.53
CA ASP A 25 -3.98 -12.95 2.93
C ASP A 25 -2.90 -13.49 3.90
N GLY A 26 -1.68 -13.71 3.39
CA GLY A 26 -0.56 -14.20 4.19
C GLY A 26 0.01 -13.10 5.09
N ASP A 27 0.52 -13.53 6.23
CA ASP A 27 1.17 -12.69 7.26
C ASP A 27 2.71 -12.63 7.11
N GLY A 28 3.23 -13.13 5.99
CA GLY A 28 4.66 -13.17 5.70
C GLY A 28 5.41 -14.37 6.29
N TRP A 29 4.83 -15.13 7.20
CA TRP A 29 5.46 -16.31 7.81
C TRP A 29 5.24 -17.60 7.00
N ASP A 30 4.20 -17.65 6.17
CA ASP A 30 3.95 -18.75 5.26
C ASP A 30 4.37 -18.41 3.82
N TYR A 31 5.54 -18.89 3.40
CA TYR A 31 6.07 -18.64 2.07
C TYR A 31 5.27 -19.31 0.93
N ASN A 32 4.31 -20.20 1.24
CA ASN A 32 3.51 -20.92 0.23
C ASN A 32 2.30 -20.13 -0.25
N ARG A 33 2.04 -18.95 0.29
CA ARG A 33 0.91 -18.09 -0.10
C ARG A 33 1.31 -16.62 -0.18
N PRO A 34 0.63 -15.84 -1.03
CA PRO A 34 0.92 -14.43 -1.15
C PRO A 34 0.61 -13.69 0.16
N VAL A 35 1.49 -12.76 0.51
CA VAL A 35 1.29 -11.89 1.66
C VAL A 35 0.18 -10.88 1.41
N MET A 36 -0.35 -10.32 2.48
CA MET A 36 -1.38 -9.30 2.42
C MET A 36 -0.92 -8.09 1.59
N GLY A 37 -1.78 -7.63 0.74
CA GLY A 37 -1.60 -6.46 -0.11
C GLY A 37 -2.79 -6.33 -1.04
N SER A 38 -2.99 -5.16 -1.60
CA SER A 38 -4.15 -4.92 -2.44
C SER A 38 -3.82 -4.04 -3.64
N VAL A 39 -4.53 -4.29 -4.74
CA VAL A 39 -4.64 -3.36 -5.86
C VAL A 39 -5.93 -2.56 -5.68
N LEU A 40 -5.82 -1.25 -5.64
CA LEU A 40 -6.94 -0.34 -5.64
C LEU A 40 -7.06 0.30 -7.03
N ILE A 41 -8.24 0.24 -7.61
CA ILE A 41 -8.55 0.84 -8.91
C ILE A 41 -9.47 2.04 -8.68
N HIS A 42 -9.07 3.19 -9.20
CA HIS A 42 -9.90 4.38 -9.22
C HIS A 42 -9.82 5.07 -10.58
N GLN A 43 -10.98 5.23 -11.24
CA GLN A 43 -11.08 5.82 -12.57
C GLN A 43 -10.10 5.18 -13.59
N GLY A 44 -9.97 3.87 -13.55
CA GLY A 44 -9.06 3.10 -14.40
C GLY A 44 -7.57 3.17 -13.99
N ARG A 45 -7.19 4.03 -13.05
CA ARG A 45 -5.82 4.08 -12.49
C ARG A 45 -5.63 2.98 -11.47
N VAL A 46 -4.44 2.44 -11.45
CA VAL A 46 -4.04 1.35 -10.55
C VAL A 46 -3.14 1.91 -9.47
N TYR A 47 -3.53 1.71 -8.23
CA TYR A 47 -2.73 1.98 -7.05
C TYR A 47 -2.46 0.68 -6.31
N LEU A 48 -1.36 0.60 -5.59
CA LEU A 48 -1.09 -0.47 -4.65
C LEU A 48 -1.36 -0.01 -3.23
N ILE A 49 -1.80 -0.91 -2.38
CA ILE A 49 -1.72 -0.76 -0.94
C ILE A 49 -0.71 -1.80 -0.48
N ASP A 50 0.47 -1.31 -0.07
CA ASP A 50 1.67 -2.07 0.22
C ASP A 50 2.31 -2.79 -0.97
N ALA A 51 3.56 -3.21 -0.78
CA ALA A 51 4.35 -3.98 -1.72
C ALA A 51 5.18 -5.02 -0.99
N GLY A 52 4.55 -6.10 -0.57
CA GLY A 52 5.23 -7.24 0.03
C GLY A 52 6.12 -8.01 -0.95
N PRO A 53 6.86 -9.00 -0.47
CA PRO A 53 7.67 -9.85 -1.33
C PRO A 53 6.81 -10.47 -2.43
N ASN A 54 7.39 -10.62 -3.62
CA ASN A 54 6.72 -11.24 -4.77
C ASN A 54 5.53 -10.44 -5.36
N ILE A 55 5.33 -9.17 -5.01
CA ILE A 55 4.26 -8.32 -5.56
C ILE A 55 4.21 -8.37 -7.09
N HIS A 56 5.37 -8.52 -7.76
CA HIS A 56 5.46 -8.61 -9.22
C HIS A 56 4.72 -9.83 -9.78
N TYR A 57 4.71 -10.97 -9.07
CA TYR A 57 3.93 -12.14 -9.51
C TYR A 57 2.43 -11.91 -9.40
N SER A 58 1.99 -11.21 -8.36
CA SER A 58 0.58 -10.84 -8.21
C SER A 58 0.15 -9.87 -9.33
N LEU A 59 0.98 -8.89 -9.65
CA LEU A 59 0.72 -7.98 -10.76
C LEU A 59 0.67 -8.70 -12.10
N ASP A 60 1.63 -9.59 -12.37
CA ASP A 60 1.65 -10.38 -13.61
C ASP A 60 0.40 -11.28 -13.72
N ALA A 61 -0.02 -11.91 -12.65
CA ALA A 61 -1.24 -12.74 -12.61
C ALA A 61 -2.52 -11.92 -12.89
N LEU A 62 -2.54 -10.66 -12.48
CA LEU A 62 -3.63 -9.72 -12.73
C LEU A 62 -3.53 -9.00 -14.09
N GLY A 63 -2.49 -9.31 -14.87
CA GLY A 63 -2.24 -8.65 -16.16
C GLY A 63 -1.87 -7.16 -16.03
N ILE A 64 -1.28 -6.76 -14.89
CA ILE A 64 -0.89 -5.38 -14.61
C ILE A 64 0.61 -5.22 -14.83
N GLY A 65 0.98 -4.42 -15.83
CA GLY A 65 2.38 -4.02 -16.02
C GLY A 65 2.84 -3.06 -14.91
N LYS A 66 4.09 -3.19 -14.46
CA LYS A 66 4.66 -2.28 -13.43
C LYS A 66 4.51 -0.80 -13.78
N LYS A 67 4.59 -0.45 -15.08
CA LYS A 67 4.43 0.94 -15.56
C LYS A 67 2.99 1.45 -15.51
N GLU A 68 2.03 0.57 -15.32
CA GLU A 68 0.63 0.95 -15.17
C GLU A 68 0.28 1.36 -13.74
N VAL A 69 1.13 0.99 -12.77
CA VAL A 69 0.94 1.39 -11.38
C VAL A 69 1.17 2.90 -11.26
N ALA A 70 0.12 3.62 -10.87
CA ALA A 70 0.14 5.06 -10.73
C ALA A 70 0.79 5.50 -9.40
N GLY A 71 0.61 4.71 -8.34
CA GLY A 71 1.14 5.03 -7.04
C GLY A 71 0.98 3.89 -6.03
N ILE A 72 1.57 4.07 -4.87
CA ILE A 72 1.49 3.15 -3.74
C ILE A 72 1.08 3.89 -2.47
N PHE A 73 0.13 3.37 -1.74
CA PHE A 73 -0.20 3.71 -0.36
C PHE A 73 0.52 2.72 0.55
N HIS A 74 1.41 3.21 1.41
CA HIS A 74 2.26 2.36 2.24
C HIS A 74 1.80 2.43 3.68
N THR A 75 1.45 1.27 4.26
CA THR A 75 0.90 1.21 5.62
C THR A 75 1.98 1.26 6.67
N HIS A 76 3.06 0.49 6.51
CA HIS A 76 4.19 0.44 7.44
C HIS A 76 5.41 -0.29 6.84
N CYS A 77 6.50 -0.37 7.61
CA CYS A 77 7.80 -0.83 7.11
C CYS A 77 8.14 -2.30 7.38
N HIS A 78 7.22 -3.17 7.83
CA HIS A 78 7.51 -4.60 7.96
C HIS A 78 7.77 -5.23 6.59
N ASP A 79 8.53 -6.33 6.54
CA ASP A 79 9.00 -6.91 5.27
C ASP A 79 7.88 -7.44 4.39
N ASP A 80 6.85 -7.98 4.97
CA ASP A 80 5.68 -8.49 4.27
C ASP A 80 4.85 -7.38 3.59
N HIS A 81 5.02 -6.13 3.99
CA HIS A 81 4.43 -4.94 3.36
C HIS A 81 5.41 -4.14 2.51
N PHE A 82 6.71 -4.32 2.73
CA PHE A 82 7.76 -3.46 2.18
C PHE A 82 8.68 -4.16 1.16
N ALA A 83 9.00 -5.46 1.32
CA ALA A 83 10.15 -6.08 0.64
C ALA A 83 10.08 -6.02 -0.90
N GLY A 84 8.88 -5.92 -1.46
CA GLY A 84 8.66 -5.76 -2.91
C GLY A 84 8.79 -4.33 -3.43
N LEU A 85 8.96 -3.32 -2.57
CA LEU A 85 9.05 -1.92 -2.98
C LEU A 85 10.21 -1.68 -3.96
N THR A 86 11.32 -2.39 -3.79
CA THR A 86 12.47 -2.32 -4.70
C THR A 86 12.15 -2.76 -6.11
N ASN A 87 11.17 -3.66 -6.30
CA ASN A 87 10.72 -4.10 -7.63
C ASN A 87 9.92 -3.03 -8.38
N LEU A 88 9.44 -2.01 -7.67
CA LEU A 88 8.63 -0.92 -8.22
C LEU A 88 9.45 0.30 -8.61
N MET A 89 10.78 0.28 -8.37
CA MET A 89 11.67 1.37 -8.74
C MET A 89 11.64 1.63 -10.25
N GLN A 90 11.42 2.88 -10.63
CA GLN A 90 11.46 3.35 -12.01
C GLN A 90 12.22 4.67 -12.06
N CYS A 91 13.29 4.72 -12.86
CA CYS A 91 14.12 5.93 -12.96
C CYS A 91 13.55 6.96 -13.94
N ASP A 92 12.83 6.50 -14.95
CA ASP A 92 12.25 7.34 -16.02
C ASP A 92 10.93 7.99 -15.59
N ARG A 93 10.25 7.42 -14.63
CA ARG A 93 8.99 7.92 -14.09
C ARG A 93 8.86 7.52 -12.61
N PRO A 94 9.18 8.41 -11.67
CA PRO A 94 9.02 8.15 -10.25
C PRO A 94 7.58 7.76 -9.90
N LEU A 95 7.43 6.68 -9.13
CA LEU A 95 6.14 6.20 -8.66
C LEU A 95 5.59 7.15 -7.60
N GLN A 96 4.32 7.55 -7.67
CA GLN A 96 3.69 8.30 -6.58
C GLN A 96 3.70 7.47 -5.29
N TYR A 97 4.18 8.08 -4.22
CA TYR A 97 4.34 7.42 -2.93
C TYR A 97 3.54 8.16 -1.86
N PHE A 98 2.48 7.51 -1.37
CA PHE A 98 1.55 8.05 -0.41
C PHE A 98 1.74 7.39 0.95
N ALA A 99 2.07 8.15 1.97
CA ALA A 99 2.17 7.70 3.35
C ALA A 99 2.05 8.88 4.31
N THR A 100 1.81 8.61 5.59
CA THR A 100 2.03 9.63 6.63
C THR A 100 3.53 9.93 6.76
N PRO A 101 3.92 11.13 7.22
CA PRO A 101 5.35 11.48 7.37
C PRO A 101 6.14 10.49 8.23
N LEU A 102 5.54 9.91 9.27
CA LEU A 102 6.19 8.93 10.14
C LEU A 102 6.48 7.63 9.40
N VAL A 103 5.49 7.05 8.73
CA VAL A 103 5.67 5.84 7.93
C VAL A 103 6.69 6.09 6.81
N ARG A 104 6.58 7.22 6.10
CA ARG A 104 7.54 7.58 5.06
C ARG A 104 8.97 7.63 5.59
N ALA A 105 9.20 8.21 6.78
CA ALA A 105 10.54 8.29 7.37
C ALA A 105 11.12 6.89 7.63
N SER A 106 10.35 5.99 8.24
CA SER A 106 10.77 4.61 8.52
C SER A 106 11.04 3.82 7.23
N VAL A 107 10.15 3.92 6.25
CA VAL A 107 10.30 3.27 4.95
C VAL A 107 11.51 3.81 4.18
N THR A 108 11.71 5.13 4.15
CA THR A 108 12.85 5.75 3.46
C THR A 108 14.17 5.26 4.05
N ARG A 109 14.32 5.27 5.39
CA ARG A 109 15.53 4.76 6.06
C ARG A 109 15.81 3.30 5.71
N LYS A 110 14.80 2.45 5.83
CA LYS A 110 14.92 1.02 5.52
C LYS A 110 15.30 0.79 4.05
N PHE A 111 14.61 1.46 3.12
CA PHE A 111 14.86 1.36 1.70
C PHE A 111 16.29 1.80 1.35
N CYS A 112 16.72 2.95 1.86
CA CYS A 112 18.04 3.50 1.58
C CYS A 112 19.16 2.68 2.22
N ALA A 113 18.95 2.16 3.43
CA ALA A 113 19.89 1.24 4.08
C ALA A 113 20.06 -0.06 3.26
N LEU A 114 18.96 -0.64 2.78
CA LEU A 114 18.97 -1.86 1.96
C LEU A 114 19.75 -1.68 0.66
N LEU A 115 19.64 -0.51 0.02
CA LEU A 115 20.29 -0.21 -1.25
C LEU A 115 21.66 0.48 -1.10
N SER A 116 22.09 0.79 0.13
CA SER A 116 23.32 1.53 0.42
C SER A 116 23.35 2.90 -0.29
N ILE A 117 22.24 3.61 -0.30
CA ILE A 117 22.09 4.96 -0.87
C ILE A 117 21.69 5.97 0.23
N SER A 118 21.83 7.26 -0.06
CA SER A 118 21.40 8.32 0.85
C SER A 118 19.87 8.49 0.84
N GLU A 119 19.29 8.98 1.94
CA GLU A 119 17.85 9.22 2.03
C GLU A 119 17.37 10.26 0.99
N SER A 120 18.23 11.20 0.58
CA SER A 120 17.91 12.17 -0.47
C SER A 120 17.69 11.53 -1.85
N GLU A 121 18.21 10.32 -2.06
CA GLU A 121 18.04 9.60 -3.32
C GLU A 121 16.70 8.87 -3.43
N PHE A 122 15.97 8.72 -2.32
CA PHE A 122 14.63 8.10 -2.34
C PHE A 122 13.70 8.83 -3.32
N ALA A 123 13.74 10.17 -3.34
CA ALA A 123 12.94 11.00 -4.24
C ALA A 123 13.27 10.84 -5.74
N ARG A 124 14.37 10.17 -6.10
CA ARG A 124 14.66 9.83 -7.50
C ARG A 124 13.76 8.72 -8.05
N TYR A 125 13.27 7.87 -7.16
CA TYR A 125 12.44 6.70 -7.50
C TYR A 125 10.98 6.90 -7.17
N PHE A 126 10.69 7.80 -6.21
CA PHE A 126 9.35 8.02 -5.66
C PHE A 126 8.99 9.51 -5.64
N ASP A 127 7.85 9.84 -6.23
CA ASP A 127 7.21 11.16 -6.11
C ASP A 127 6.45 11.21 -4.78
N ILE A 128 7.08 11.78 -3.77
CA ILE A 128 6.60 11.75 -2.38
C ILE A 128 5.37 12.65 -2.21
N ARG A 129 4.31 12.08 -1.68
CA ARG A 129 3.04 12.74 -1.37
C ARG A 129 2.65 12.42 0.07
N ASP A 130 3.07 13.27 1.00
CA ASP A 130 2.71 13.12 2.42
C ASP A 130 1.21 13.30 2.61
N LEU A 131 0.59 12.40 3.37
CA LEU A 131 -0.80 12.45 3.75
C LEU A 131 -0.96 13.00 5.17
N ALA A 132 -1.84 13.98 5.33
CA ALA A 132 -2.18 14.51 6.64
C ALA A 132 -3.02 13.49 7.42
N GLU A 133 -2.52 13.06 8.58
CA GLU A 133 -3.19 12.07 9.44
C GLU A 133 -4.50 12.64 9.99
N GLY A 134 -5.53 11.81 10.03
CA GLY A 134 -6.87 12.18 10.51
C GLY A 134 -7.69 13.02 9.54
N GLU A 135 -7.12 13.51 8.45
CA GLU A 135 -7.78 14.38 7.47
C GLU A 135 -8.08 13.63 6.16
N TRP A 136 -9.08 14.11 5.43
CA TRP A 136 -9.34 13.65 4.06
C TRP A 136 -8.40 14.34 3.08
N ASN A 137 -7.51 13.56 2.47
CA ASN A 137 -6.55 14.00 1.46
C ASN A 137 -7.09 13.64 0.08
N ASP A 138 -7.09 14.59 -0.86
CA ASP A 138 -7.49 14.31 -2.25
C ASP A 138 -6.32 13.74 -3.06
N VAL A 139 -6.54 12.57 -3.65
CA VAL A 139 -5.64 11.94 -4.60
C VAL A 139 -6.36 11.77 -5.93
N MET A 140 -6.48 12.87 -6.67
CA MET A 140 -7.14 12.90 -7.99
C MET A 140 -8.59 12.39 -7.95
N GLY A 141 -9.37 12.84 -6.99
CA GLY A 141 -10.76 12.46 -6.76
C GLY A 141 -10.96 11.20 -5.91
N LEU A 142 -9.89 10.49 -5.57
CA LEU A 142 -9.88 9.48 -4.51
C LEU A 142 -9.55 10.20 -3.20
N GLU A 143 -10.50 10.26 -2.28
CA GLU A 143 -10.24 10.83 -0.97
C GLU A 143 -9.71 9.75 -0.02
N VAL A 144 -8.62 10.06 0.67
CA VAL A 144 -7.90 9.12 1.55
C VAL A 144 -7.73 9.75 2.93
N ARG A 145 -8.15 9.06 3.97
CA ARG A 145 -7.95 9.46 5.36
C ARG A 145 -7.08 8.43 6.07
N PRO A 146 -5.81 8.76 6.37
CA PRO A 146 -4.96 7.92 7.19
C PRO A 146 -5.31 8.05 8.67
N SER A 147 -5.27 6.94 9.40
CA SER A 147 -5.44 6.87 10.85
C SER A 147 -4.38 5.97 11.45
N LEU A 148 -3.96 6.26 12.67
CA LEU A 148 -2.98 5.44 13.38
C LEU A 148 -3.54 4.02 13.65
N SER A 149 -2.71 3.00 13.45
CA SER A 149 -2.98 1.63 13.88
C SER A 149 -2.14 1.27 15.11
N PRO A 150 -2.70 0.59 16.13
CA PRO A 150 -1.95 0.06 17.24
C PRO A 150 -1.12 -1.16 16.80
N HIS A 151 0.10 -0.93 16.38
CA HIS A 151 1.04 -1.92 15.90
C HIS A 151 2.45 -1.57 16.41
N PRO A 152 3.41 -2.54 16.54
CA PRO A 152 4.74 -2.28 17.12
C PRO A 152 5.60 -1.24 16.38
N VAL A 153 5.29 -0.97 15.11
CA VAL A 153 5.91 0.10 14.31
C VAL A 153 4.87 1.09 13.85
N GLU A 154 5.29 2.27 13.40
CA GLU A 154 4.38 3.27 12.84
C GLU A 154 3.57 2.66 11.71
N THR A 155 2.27 2.52 11.93
CA THR A 155 1.36 1.85 10.99
C THR A 155 0.13 2.70 10.75
N THR A 156 -0.29 2.74 9.49
CA THR A 156 -1.44 3.51 9.03
C THR A 156 -2.57 2.59 8.56
N VAL A 157 -3.76 2.79 9.11
CA VAL A 157 -5.03 2.36 8.52
C VAL A 157 -5.43 3.38 7.47
N PHE A 158 -5.82 2.95 6.29
CA PHE A 158 -6.31 3.84 5.24
C PHE A 158 -7.82 3.70 5.06
N HIS A 159 -8.53 4.82 5.18
CA HIS A 159 -9.93 4.92 4.77
C HIS A 159 -9.99 5.61 3.41
N PHE A 160 -10.55 4.94 2.43
CA PHE A 160 -10.75 5.45 1.07
C PHE A 160 -12.22 5.73 0.84
N ARG A 161 -12.52 6.81 0.12
CA ARG A 161 -13.87 7.07 -0.35
C ARG A 161 -13.85 7.75 -1.72
N VAL A 162 -14.90 7.50 -2.47
CA VAL A 162 -15.14 8.15 -3.77
C VAL A 162 -16.59 8.63 -3.83
N LEU A 163 -16.81 9.74 -4.51
CA LEU A 163 -18.17 10.22 -4.76
C LEU A 163 -18.87 9.28 -5.77
N TRP A 164 -20.07 8.85 -5.44
CA TRP A 164 -20.86 7.92 -6.25
C TRP A 164 -22.36 8.24 -6.13
N GLU A 165 -22.99 8.62 -7.24
CA GLU A 165 -24.46 8.80 -7.31
C GLU A 165 -25.07 9.61 -6.14
N GLY A 166 -24.41 10.72 -5.79
CA GLY A 166 -24.88 11.62 -4.71
C GLY A 166 -24.53 11.20 -3.29
N GLY A 167 -23.73 10.15 -3.11
CA GLY A 167 -23.19 9.70 -1.83
C GLY A 167 -21.73 9.30 -1.92
N TYR A 168 -21.26 8.57 -0.93
CA TYR A 168 -19.89 8.02 -0.93
C TYR A 168 -19.91 6.49 -0.93
N ARG A 169 -19.00 5.90 -1.71
CA ARG A 169 -18.57 4.51 -1.51
C ARG A 169 -17.24 4.51 -0.80
N THR A 170 -17.12 3.66 0.20
CA THR A 170 -15.96 3.61 1.10
C THR A 170 -15.32 2.23 1.12
N TYR A 171 -14.01 2.23 1.35
CA TYR A 171 -13.22 1.03 1.65
C TYR A 171 -12.22 1.36 2.75
N SER A 172 -12.10 0.51 3.75
CA SER A 172 -11.09 0.66 4.80
C SER A 172 -10.12 -0.50 4.75
N HIS A 173 -8.84 -0.18 4.60
CA HIS A 173 -7.72 -1.11 4.67
C HIS A 173 -7.13 -1.02 6.07
N LEU A 174 -7.37 -2.04 6.90
CA LEU A 174 -7.03 -1.99 8.32
C LEU A 174 -5.54 -2.26 8.58
N ALA A 175 -4.80 -2.76 7.58
CA ALA A 175 -3.40 -3.14 7.75
C ALA A 175 -3.21 -4.11 8.93
N ASP A 176 -2.13 -3.95 9.68
CA ASP A 176 -1.84 -4.75 10.86
C ASP A 176 -2.33 -4.07 12.12
N ILE A 177 -3.03 -4.81 12.95
CA ILE A 177 -3.53 -4.38 14.26
C ILE A 177 -3.05 -5.37 15.31
N ALA A 178 -2.39 -4.89 16.38
CA ALA A 178 -1.84 -5.74 17.43
C ALA A 178 -2.92 -6.58 18.13
N SER A 179 -4.05 -5.96 18.47
CA SER A 179 -5.24 -6.64 18.96
C SER A 179 -6.46 -5.71 18.95
N PHE A 180 -7.64 -6.27 18.86
CA PHE A 180 -8.89 -5.51 19.03
C PHE A 180 -9.04 -4.91 20.42
N THR A 181 -8.53 -5.56 21.46
CA THR A 181 -8.53 -5.03 22.83
C THR A 181 -7.72 -3.74 22.95
N VAL A 182 -6.55 -3.67 22.27
CA VAL A 182 -5.75 -2.44 22.22
C VAL A 182 -6.49 -1.36 21.44
N LEU A 183 -7.09 -1.70 20.31
CA LEU A 183 -7.88 -0.76 19.51
C LEU A 183 -9.06 -0.17 20.32
N ASP A 184 -9.79 -1.00 21.05
CA ASP A 184 -10.90 -0.57 21.92
C ASP A 184 -10.42 0.38 23.02
N SER A 185 -9.24 0.10 23.62
CA SER A 185 -8.68 0.98 24.66
C SER A 185 -8.29 2.36 24.14
N MET A 186 -7.88 2.46 22.87
CA MET A 186 -7.58 3.75 22.22
C MET A 186 -8.84 4.57 21.94
N SER A 187 -9.95 3.91 21.55
CA SER A 187 -11.21 4.60 21.25
C SER A 187 -11.91 5.17 22.48
N THR A 188 -11.59 4.69 23.69
CA THR A 188 -12.18 5.17 24.95
C THR A 188 -11.45 6.36 25.57
N THR A 189 -10.30 6.78 25.03
CA THR A 189 -9.51 7.92 25.55
C THR A 189 -9.86 9.26 24.90
N ASP A 190 -10.72 9.28 23.87
CA ASP A 190 -11.16 10.49 23.14
C ASP A 190 -12.55 11.02 23.58
N THR A 191 -12.95 10.82 24.85
CA THR A 191 -14.19 11.40 25.41
C THR A 191 -13.93 12.47 26.46
#